data_3add931b88e5db5e9a4bf75571fde2f7
#
_entry.id   3add931b88e5db5e9a4bf75571fde2f7
#
_cell.length_a   1.000
_cell.length_b   1.000
_cell.length_c   1.000
_cell.angle_alpha   90.00
_cell.angle_beta   90.00
_cell.angle_gamma   90.00
#
_symmetry.space_group_name_H-M   'P 1'
#
loop_
_entity.id
_entity.type
_entity.pdbx_description
1 polymer ?
#
loop_
_entity_poly.entity_id
_entity_poly.type
_entity_poly.pdbx_seq_one_letter_code
_entity_poly.pdbx_strand_id
1 'polypeptide(L)'
;SRRFGSDKALISFAGMKLIEYIYRNLDQNFKKVIVVGSKAEYSFLKGAEIREDIFQNKGPLAGIYTGLYFSKSRYNFICGCDMPFLNSQYFNFLKEEIRIHPKKEIIVPRYNNYLEPLAAIYQQSLLTKIKDEILNDNLKIKSFYNNSSKKVISEELLKRNFDLEKLSKKIGRLVDKKELQNLLMKTYLIRKGEEYGINE
;
A
#
# COMPACT_ATOMS: atom_id res chain seq x y z
N SER A 1 -1.85 -13.55 -7.66
CA SER A 1 -0.39 -13.51 -7.99
C SER A 1 0.10 -14.88 -8.46
N ARG A 2 -0.21 -15.24 -9.72
CA ARG A 2 0.06 -16.58 -10.32
C ARG A 2 1.55 -16.93 -10.50
N ARG A 3 2.49 -16.01 -10.25
CA ARG A 3 3.93 -16.24 -10.48
C ARG A 3 4.68 -16.90 -9.31
N PHE A 4 4.10 -16.96 -8.11
CA PHE A 4 4.78 -17.45 -6.90
C PHE A 4 4.21 -18.74 -6.32
N GLY A 5 3.14 -19.34 -6.89
CA GLY A 5 2.51 -20.56 -6.37
C GLY A 5 1.93 -20.45 -4.94
N SER A 6 2.14 -19.32 -4.26
CA SER A 6 1.61 -19.04 -2.92
C SER A 6 1.22 -17.56 -2.78
N ASP A 7 0.33 -17.26 -1.84
CA ASP A 7 -0.04 -15.86 -1.56
C ASP A 7 1.18 -15.10 -1.01
N LYS A 8 1.59 -14.05 -1.72
CA LYS A 8 2.72 -13.19 -1.32
C LYS A 8 2.53 -12.58 0.07
N ALA A 9 1.30 -12.35 0.48
CA ALA A 9 0.97 -11.81 1.78
C ALA A 9 1.40 -12.71 2.94
N LEU A 10 1.48 -14.03 2.69
CA LEU A 10 1.79 -15.04 3.71
C LEU A 10 3.26 -15.44 3.79
N ILE A 11 4.13 -14.88 2.95
CA ILE A 11 5.57 -15.18 3.02
C ILE A 11 6.17 -14.67 4.33
N SER A 12 7.22 -15.34 4.81
CA SER A 12 7.96 -14.90 6.01
C SER A 12 8.74 -13.62 5.71
N PHE A 13 8.59 -12.62 6.57
CA PHE A 13 9.28 -11.33 6.52
C PHE A 13 9.58 -10.83 7.94
N ALA A 14 10.84 -10.57 8.27
CA ALA A 14 11.25 -10.07 9.60
C ALA A 14 10.68 -10.87 10.79
N GLY A 15 10.63 -12.21 10.67
CA GLY A 15 10.15 -13.11 11.72
C GLY A 15 8.63 -13.24 11.85
N MET A 16 7.85 -12.64 10.95
CA MET A 16 6.38 -12.75 10.89
C MET A 16 5.90 -12.87 9.43
N LYS A 17 4.60 -12.98 9.19
CA LYS A 17 4.05 -12.93 7.83
C LYS A 17 4.11 -11.50 7.27
N LEU A 18 4.38 -11.35 5.96
CA LEU A 18 4.53 -10.05 5.32
C LEU A 18 3.32 -9.13 5.55
N ILE A 19 2.11 -9.65 5.41
CA ILE A 19 0.89 -8.88 5.66
C ILE A 19 0.77 -8.44 7.13
N GLU A 20 1.23 -9.26 8.07
CA GLU A 20 1.24 -8.91 9.50
C GLU A 20 2.22 -7.75 9.77
N TYR A 21 3.39 -7.78 9.15
CA TYR A 21 4.36 -6.70 9.25
C TYR A 21 3.79 -5.37 8.71
N ILE A 22 3.17 -5.42 7.53
CA ILE A 22 2.53 -4.25 6.90
C ILE A 22 1.37 -3.76 7.76
N TYR A 23 0.50 -4.66 8.23
CA TYR A 23 -0.62 -4.31 9.10
C TYR A 23 -0.16 -3.58 10.37
N ARG A 24 0.82 -4.12 11.09
CA ARG A 24 1.35 -3.49 12.31
C ARG A 24 1.93 -2.09 12.05
N ASN A 25 2.62 -1.91 10.93
CA ASN A 25 3.14 -0.60 10.54
C ASN A 25 2.02 0.40 10.23
N LEU A 26 0.97 -0.04 9.53
CA LEU A 26 -0.19 0.81 9.24
C LEU A 26 -1.00 1.14 10.51
N ASP A 27 -1.21 0.17 11.39
CA ASP A 27 -1.98 0.33 12.62
C ASP A 27 -1.37 1.37 13.58
N GLN A 28 -0.03 1.50 13.58
CA GLN A 28 0.68 2.54 14.31
C GLN A 28 0.52 3.95 13.71
N ASN A 29 0.14 4.07 12.44
CA ASN A 29 0.13 5.34 11.69
C ASN A 29 -1.26 5.84 11.32
N PHE A 30 -2.28 4.98 11.36
CA PHE A 30 -3.66 5.29 10.96
C PHE A 30 -4.64 4.89 12.07
N LYS A 31 -5.71 5.67 12.22
CA LYS A 31 -6.76 5.41 13.22
C LYS A 31 -7.52 4.10 12.99
N LYS A 32 -7.55 3.63 11.75
CA LYS A 32 -8.25 2.43 11.35
C LYS A 32 -7.54 1.82 10.14
N VAL A 33 -7.36 0.51 10.18
CA VAL A 33 -6.80 -0.28 9.07
C VAL A 33 -7.84 -1.35 8.70
N ILE A 34 -8.15 -1.43 7.40
CA ILE A 34 -9.01 -2.46 6.82
C ILE A 34 -8.12 -3.34 5.93
N VAL A 35 -8.10 -4.63 6.21
CA VAL A 35 -7.45 -5.63 5.38
C VAL A 35 -8.48 -6.24 4.45
N VAL A 36 -8.28 -6.08 3.14
CA VAL A 36 -9.17 -6.68 2.13
C VAL A 36 -8.59 -7.99 1.64
N GLY A 37 -9.34 -9.08 1.85
CA GLY A 37 -8.94 -10.43 1.48
C GLY A 37 -9.66 -11.51 2.28
N SER A 38 -9.20 -12.74 2.20
CA SER A 38 -9.84 -13.89 2.84
C SER A 38 -9.79 -13.81 4.37
N LYS A 39 -10.94 -13.84 5.02
CA LYS A 39 -11.04 -13.87 6.49
C LYS A 39 -10.38 -15.11 7.07
N ALA A 40 -10.52 -16.24 6.41
CA ALA A 40 -9.93 -17.50 6.88
C ALA A 40 -8.40 -17.44 6.85
N GLU A 41 -7.82 -16.95 5.75
CA GLU A 41 -6.36 -16.88 5.57
C GLU A 41 -5.69 -15.85 6.48
N TYR A 42 -6.39 -14.75 6.81
CA TYR A 42 -5.84 -13.64 7.61
C TYR A 42 -6.35 -13.60 9.05
N SER A 43 -7.04 -14.65 9.52
CA SER A 43 -7.59 -14.76 10.89
C SER A 43 -6.54 -14.58 12.02
N PHE A 44 -5.26 -14.78 11.72
CA PHE A 44 -4.16 -14.56 12.66
C PHE A 44 -3.86 -13.07 12.92
N LEU A 45 -4.36 -12.13 12.10
CA LEU A 45 -4.21 -10.69 12.31
C LEU A 45 -5.16 -10.21 13.41
N LYS A 46 -4.72 -10.36 14.66
CA LYS A 46 -5.52 -9.98 15.83
C LYS A 46 -5.80 -8.47 15.82
N GLY A 47 -7.07 -8.11 15.97
CA GLY A 47 -7.52 -6.71 15.98
C GLY A 47 -7.75 -6.09 14.60
N ALA A 48 -7.34 -6.75 13.51
CA ALA A 48 -7.58 -6.25 12.17
C ALA A 48 -9.06 -6.36 11.77
N GLU A 49 -9.61 -5.33 11.12
CA GLU A 49 -10.88 -5.44 10.41
C GLU A 49 -10.64 -6.07 9.04
N ILE A 50 -10.99 -7.35 8.89
CA ILE A 50 -10.84 -8.08 7.65
C ILE A 50 -12.15 -8.06 6.87
N ARG A 51 -12.10 -7.70 5.58
CA ARG A 51 -13.24 -7.66 4.66
C ARG A 51 -12.92 -8.46 3.41
N GLU A 52 -13.84 -9.33 3.01
CA GLU A 52 -13.75 -10.02 1.73
C GLU A 52 -14.15 -9.10 0.58
N ASP A 53 -13.57 -9.32 -0.59
CA ASP A 53 -13.88 -8.52 -1.77
C ASP A 53 -15.37 -8.56 -2.09
N ILE A 54 -16.00 -7.38 -2.23
CA ILE A 54 -17.41 -7.26 -2.64
C ILE A 54 -17.59 -7.78 -4.07
N PHE A 55 -16.63 -7.50 -4.93
CA PHE A 55 -16.59 -7.99 -6.31
C PHE A 55 -15.52 -9.09 -6.44
N GLN A 56 -15.95 -10.35 -6.34
CA GLN A 56 -15.04 -11.49 -6.41
C GLN A 56 -14.31 -11.58 -7.78
N ASN A 57 -13.03 -11.95 -7.74
CA ASN A 57 -12.20 -12.17 -8.94
C ASN A 57 -12.02 -10.97 -9.88
N LYS A 58 -12.28 -9.74 -9.41
CA LYS A 58 -12.11 -8.50 -10.18
C LYS A 58 -10.78 -7.77 -9.89
N GLY A 59 -9.83 -8.47 -9.27
CA GLY A 59 -8.46 -8.01 -9.08
C GLY A 59 -8.31 -6.80 -8.14
N PRO A 60 -7.17 -6.07 -8.22
CA PRO A 60 -6.86 -5.01 -7.25
C PRO A 60 -7.86 -3.86 -7.21
N LEU A 61 -8.59 -3.61 -8.31
CA LEU A 61 -9.61 -2.56 -8.35
C LEU A 61 -10.78 -2.88 -7.42
N ALA A 62 -11.17 -4.15 -7.32
CA ALA A 62 -12.19 -4.62 -6.37
C ALA A 62 -11.75 -4.43 -4.93
N GLY A 63 -10.48 -4.72 -4.62
CA GLY A 63 -9.90 -4.47 -3.30
C GLY A 63 -9.94 -2.99 -2.91
N ILE A 64 -9.60 -2.08 -3.83
CA ILE A 64 -9.72 -0.62 -3.62
C ILE A 64 -11.18 -0.25 -3.34
N TYR A 65 -12.12 -0.73 -4.15
CA TYR A 65 -13.54 -0.48 -3.95
C TYR A 65 -14.00 -0.95 -2.57
N THR A 66 -13.67 -2.17 -2.20
CA THR A 66 -14.06 -2.78 -0.92
C THR A 66 -13.50 -1.99 0.26
N GLY A 67 -12.23 -1.61 0.21
CA GLY A 67 -11.59 -0.79 1.24
C GLY A 67 -12.29 0.56 1.41
N LEU A 68 -12.59 1.27 0.32
CA LEU A 68 -13.31 2.54 0.33
C LEU A 68 -14.75 2.40 0.80
N TYR A 69 -15.44 1.31 0.45
CA TYR A 69 -16.82 1.04 0.84
C TYR A 69 -16.97 0.88 2.36
N PHE A 70 -16.08 0.14 3.00
CA PHE A 70 -16.11 -0.07 4.44
C PHE A 70 -15.41 1.05 5.24
N SER A 71 -14.68 1.93 4.58
CA SER A 71 -14.09 3.10 5.21
C SER A 71 -15.16 4.18 5.43
N LYS A 72 -15.10 4.84 6.60
CA LYS A 72 -15.88 6.05 6.89
C LYS A 72 -15.08 7.33 6.73
N SER A 73 -13.83 7.22 6.29
CA SER A 73 -12.92 8.35 6.13
C SER A 73 -13.04 8.96 4.74
N ARG A 74 -13.00 10.30 4.67
CA ARG A 74 -12.99 11.01 3.39
C ARG A 74 -11.79 10.62 2.53
N TYR A 75 -10.59 10.53 3.14
CA TYR A 75 -9.34 10.15 2.48
C TYR A 75 -8.85 8.81 3.02
N ASN A 76 -8.39 7.96 2.13
CA ASN A 76 -7.96 6.62 2.44
C ASN A 76 -6.62 6.34 1.79
N PHE A 77 -5.64 5.93 2.58
CA PHE A 77 -4.39 5.41 2.04
C PHE A 77 -4.58 3.95 1.64
N ILE A 78 -4.24 3.63 0.41
CA ILE A 78 -4.31 2.27 -0.13
C ILE A 78 -2.88 1.80 -0.42
N CYS A 79 -2.52 0.62 0.08
CA CYS A 79 -1.25 -0.01 -0.25
C CYS A 79 -1.41 -1.48 -0.62
N GLY A 80 -0.45 -1.98 -1.40
CA GLY A 80 -0.33 -3.41 -1.72
C GLY A 80 0.25 -4.20 -0.55
N CYS A 81 -0.07 -5.49 -0.48
CA CYS A 81 0.51 -6.41 0.50
C CYS A 81 1.99 -6.75 0.22
N ASP A 82 2.60 -6.16 -0.78
CA ASP A 82 4.00 -6.34 -1.16
C ASP A 82 4.86 -5.06 -0.97
N MET A 83 4.44 -4.15 -0.08
CA MET A 83 5.09 -2.86 0.17
C MET A 83 5.53 -2.67 1.63
N PRO A 84 6.44 -3.49 2.16
CA PRO A 84 6.80 -3.46 3.59
C PRO A 84 7.63 -2.24 4.01
N PHE A 85 8.21 -1.49 3.06
CA PHE A 85 9.12 -0.39 3.36
C PHE A 85 8.45 0.99 3.44
N LEU A 86 7.13 1.07 3.24
CA LEU A 86 6.36 2.27 3.52
C LEU A 86 6.43 2.58 5.02
N ASN A 87 6.62 3.84 5.38
CA ASN A 87 6.86 4.25 6.77
C ASN A 87 6.16 5.56 7.12
N SER A 88 6.21 5.93 8.40
CA SER A 88 5.60 7.14 8.95
C SER A 88 5.99 8.41 8.19
N GLN A 89 7.24 8.54 7.74
CA GLN A 89 7.69 9.71 6.97
C GLN A 89 6.92 9.82 5.64
N TYR A 90 6.74 8.70 4.93
CA TYR A 90 5.96 8.66 3.70
C TYR A 90 4.47 8.95 3.94
N PHE A 91 3.89 8.38 5.01
CA PHE A 91 2.49 8.63 5.36
C PHE A 91 2.25 10.09 5.74
N ASN A 92 3.15 10.72 6.50
CA ASN A 92 3.06 12.12 6.87
C ASN A 92 3.21 13.05 5.66
N PHE A 93 4.12 12.72 4.75
CA PHE A 93 4.24 13.43 3.48
C PHE A 93 2.93 13.39 2.68
N LEU A 94 2.29 12.24 2.55
CA LEU A 94 1.00 12.14 1.85
C LEU A 94 -0.13 12.88 2.58
N LYS A 95 -0.13 12.89 3.92
CA LYS A 95 -1.09 13.70 4.69
C LYS A 95 -0.92 15.20 4.42
N GLU A 96 0.31 15.66 4.27
CA GLU A 96 0.60 17.05 3.91
C GLU A 96 0.15 17.36 2.47
N GLU A 97 0.35 16.46 1.53
CA GLU A 97 -0.16 16.61 0.16
C GLU A 97 -1.70 16.71 0.12
N ILE A 98 -2.43 16.01 1.00
CA ILE A 98 -3.89 16.18 1.16
C ILE A 98 -4.21 17.60 1.64
N ARG A 99 -3.46 18.13 2.62
CA ARG A 99 -3.68 19.46 3.18
C ARG A 99 -3.47 20.56 2.14
N ILE A 100 -2.45 20.41 1.30
CA ILE A 100 -2.13 21.35 0.20
C ILE A 100 -3.14 21.23 -0.95
N HIS A 101 -3.67 20.02 -1.19
CA HIS A 101 -4.53 19.71 -2.33
C HIS A 101 -5.90 19.14 -1.92
N PRO A 102 -6.71 19.83 -1.07
CA PRO A 102 -7.92 19.27 -0.46
C PRO A 102 -9.08 18.99 -1.42
N LYS A 103 -8.97 19.45 -2.67
CA LYS A 103 -9.99 19.21 -3.72
C LYS A 103 -9.63 18.02 -4.63
N LYS A 104 -8.45 17.41 -4.46
CA LYS A 104 -8.04 16.28 -5.27
C LYS A 104 -8.62 14.98 -4.74
N GLU A 105 -9.25 14.23 -5.63
CA GLU A 105 -9.84 12.92 -5.32
C GLU A 105 -8.76 11.83 -5.21
N ILE A 106 -7.64 12.00 -5.92
CA ILE A 106 -6.53 11.06 -5.96
C ILE A 106 -5.22 11.82 -5.72
N ILE A 107 -4.37 11.29 -4.83
CA ILE A 107 -2.98 11.71 -4.71
C ILE A 107 -2.12 10.46 -4.93
N VAL A 108 -1.39 10.44 -6.03
CA VAL A 108 -0.66 9.26 -6.49
C VAL A 108 0.79 9.59 -6.84
N PRO A 109 1.78 8.86 -6.32
CA PRO A 109 3.18 9.05 -6.68
C PRO A 109 3.46 8.49 -8.08
N ARG A 110 4.45 9.10 -8.74
CA ARG A 110 5.07 8.60 -9.97
C ARG A 110 6.52 8.22 -9.67
N TYR A 111 6.89 7.02 -10.06
CA TYR A 111 8.24 6.51 -9.93
C TYR A 111 8.65 5.74 -11.19
N ASN A 112 9.85 5.96 -11.71
CA ASN A 112 10.32 5.38 -12.98
C ASN A 112 9.27 5.49 -14.11
N ASN A 113 8.66 6.67 -14.27
CA ASN A 113 7.58 6.95 -15.24
C ASN A 113 6.26 6.19 -15.02
N TYR A 114 6.12 5.39 -13.96
CA TYR A 114 4.90 4.68 -13.63
C TYR A 114 4.19 5.30 -12.42
N LEU A 115 2.86 5.36 -12.47
CA LEU A 115 2.07 5.70 -11.31
C LEU A 115 2.01 4.49 -10.38
N GLU A 116 2.14 4.75 -9.06
CA GLU A 116 2.07 3.74 -8.01
C GLU A 116 0.70 3.75 -7.30
N PRO A 117 -0.33 3.15 -7.92
CA PRO A 117 -1.71 3.23 -7.44
C PRO A 117 -1.94 2.47 -6.12
N LEU A 118 -1.05 1.54 -5.77
CA LEU A 118 -1.08 0.81 -4.50
C LEU A 118 -0.08 1.37 -3.47
N ALA A 119 0.21 2.68 -3.55
CA ALA A 119 0.88 3.48 -2.53
C ALA A 119 0.31 4.91 -2.54
N ALA A 120 -1.02 5.05 -2.63
CA ALA A 120 -1.70 6.28 -3.00
C ALA A 120 -2.88 6.60 -2.05
N ILE A 121 -3.34 7.84 -2.10
CA ILE A 121 -4.53 8.31 -1.39
C ILE A 121 -5.71 8.38 -2.37
N TYR A 122 -6.87 7.93 -1.89
CA TYR A 122 -8.14 7.98 -2.60
C TYR A 122 -9.24 8.58 -1.73
N GLN A 123 -10.08 9.45 -2.31
CA GLN A 123 -11.30 9.89 -1.65
C GLN A 123 -12.41 8.83 -1.76
N GLN A 124 -13.25 8.76 -0.72
CA GLN A 124 -14.41 7.88 -0.70
C GLN A 124 -15.41 8.20 -1.83
N SER A 125 -15.47 9.46 -2.28
CA SER A 125 -16.32 9.90 -3.40
C SER A 125 -16.07 9.14 -4.72
N LEU A 126 -14.93 8.46 -4.85
CA LEU A 126 -14.59 7.66 -6.02
C LEU A 126 -15.38 6.35 -6.13
N LEU A 127 -16.13 5.94 -5.10
CA LEU A 127 -16.86 4.66 -5.07
C LEU A 127 -17.74 4.44 -6.30
N THR A 128 -18.54 5.44 -6.71
CA THR A 128 -19.41 5.30 -7.88
C THR A 128 -18.60 5.08 -9.15
N LYS A 129 -17.56 5.90 -9.36
CA LYS A 129 -16.69 5.79 -10.54
C LYS A 129 -16.01 4.43 -10.62
N ILE A 130 -15.48 3.93 -9.49
CA ILE A 130 -14.81 2.62 -9.43
C ILE A 130 -15.81 1.49 -9.67
N LYS A 131 -17.02 1.58 -9.09
CA LYS A 131 -18.09 0.61 -9.32
C LYS A 131 -18.45 0.50 -10.79
N ASP A 132 -18.62 1.64 -11.47
CA ASP A 132 -18.98 1.68 -12.89
C ASP A 132 -17.89 0.99 -13.76
N GLU A 133 -16.60 1.24 -13.47
CA GLU A 133 -15.50 0.57 -14.15
C GLU A 133 -15.52 -0.94 -13.92
N ILE A 134 -15.79 -1.41 -12.70
CA ILE A 134 -15.88 -2.84 -12.38
C ILE A 134 -17.04 -3.50 -13.10
N LEU A 135 -18.21 -2.85 -13.14
CA LEU A 135 -19.41 -3.38 -13.82
C LEU A 135 -19.22 -3.45 -15.32
N ASN A 136 -18.44 -2.54 -15.91
CA ASN A 136 -18.06 -2.55 -17.32
C ASN A 136 -16.84 -3.44 -17.63
N ASP A 137 -16.39 -4.25 -16.69
CA ASP A 137 -15.22 -5.13 -16.77
C ASP A 137 -13.89 -4.43 -17.12
N ASN A 138 -13.82 -3.12 -16.86
CA ASN A 138 -12.61 -2.31 -17.02
C ASN A 138 -11.77 -2.34 -15.74
N LEU A 139 -11.05 -3.44 -15.52
CA LEU A 139 -10.40 -3.77 -14.24
C LEU A 139 -9.01 -3.15 -14.03
N LYS A 140 -8.55 -2.30 -14.93
CA LYS A 140 -7.29 -1.58 -14.75
C LYS A 140 -7.45 -0.53 -13.63
N ILE A 141 -6.57 -0.53 -12.62
CA ILE A 141 -6.66 0.42 -11.50
C ILE A 141 -6.74 1.88 -11.96
N LYS A 142 -6.12 2.22 -13.09
CA LYS A 142 -6.09 3.59 -13.62
C LYS A 142 -7.30 3.95 -14.48
N SER A 143 -8.26 3.06 -14.69
CA SER A 143 -9.39 3.29 -15.59
C SER A 143 -10.20 4.54 -15.24
N PHE A 144 -10.51 4.73 -13.96
CA PHE A 144 -11.26 5.88 -13.46
C PHE A 144 -10.44 7.18 -13.32
N TYR A 145 -9.12 7.14 -13.54
CA TYR A 145 -8.24 8.31 -13.32
C TYR A 145 -8.52 9.45 -14.29
N ASN A 146 -8.96 9.16 -15.50
CA ASN A 146 -9.23 10.19 -16.51
C ASN A 146 -10.42 11.09 -16.11
N ASN A 147 -11.39 10.50 -15.42
CA ASN A 147 -12.61 11.18 -14.97
C ASN A 147 -12.51 11.62 -13.49
N SER A 148 -11.29 11.68 -12.93
CA SER A 148 -11.06 12.04 -11.54
C SER A 148 -10.04 13.16 -11.41
N SER A 149 -10.29 14.07 -10.45
CA SER A 149 -9.32 15.11 -10.15
C SER A 149 -8.14 14.48 -9.40
N LYS A 150 -6.93 14.63 -9.95
CA LYS A 150 -5.74 13.99 -9.37
C LYS A 150 -4.58 14.95 -9.18
N LYS A 151 -3.79 14.72 -8.14
CA LYS A 151 -2.44 15.22 -7.95
C LYS A 151 -1.48 14.06 -8.20
N VAL A 152 -0.63 14.20 -9.19
CA VAL A 152 0.51 13.32 -9.39
C VAL A 152 1.70 13.91 -8.66
N ILE A 153 2.26 13.18 -7.71
CA ILE A 153 3.50 13.53 -7.05
C ILE A 153 4.64 13.14 -7.99
N SER A 154 5.42 14.12 -8.43
CA SER A 154 6.51 13.87 -9.35
C SER A 154 7.67 13.13 -8.68
N GLU A 155 8.48 12.46 -9.48
CA GLU A 155 9.68 11.78 -9.00
C GLU A 155 10.67 12.77 -8.38
N GLU A 156 10.79 13.98 -8.93
CA GLU A 156 11.64 15.04 -8.39
C GLU A 156 11.19 15.48 -6.99
N LEU A 157 9.87 15.58 -6.75
CA LEU A 157 9.34 15.90 -5.44
C LEU A 157 9.59 14.76 -4.44
N LEU A 158 9.48 13.51 -4.88
CA LEU A 158 9.85 12.36 -4.07
C LEU A 158 11.34 12.37 -3.72
N LYS A 159 12.22 12.68 -4.69
CA LYS A 159 13.68 12.78 -4.50
C LYS A 159 14.08 13.83 -3.45
N ARG A 160 13.36 14.94 -3.40
CA ARG A 160 13.63 16.00 -2.41
C ARG A 160 13.26 15.61 -0.99
N ASN A 161 12.28 14.73 -0.82
CA ASN A 161 11.75 14.34 0.49
C ASN A 161 12.29 13.01 1.00
N PHE A 162 12.85 12.18 0.09
CA PHE A 162 13.26 10.82 0.39
C PHE A 162 14.56 10.45 -0.33
N ASP A 163 15.37 9.62 0.33
CA ASP A 163 16.45 8.88 -0.32
C ASP A 163 15.83 7.86 -1.29
N LEU A 164 16.07 8.04 -2.59
CA LEU A 164 15.43 7.24 -3.63
C LEU A 164 15.86 5.78 -3.63
N GLU A 165 17.08 5.44 -3.23
CA GLU A 165 17.48 4.04 -3.10
C GLU A 165 16.63 3.35 -2.02
N LYS A 166 16.40 4.03 -0.91
CA LYS A 166 15.50 3.55 0.14
C LYS A 166 14.04 3.60 -0.31
N LEU A 167 13.65 4.63 -1.08
CA LEU A 167 12.27 4.79 -1.55
C LEU A 167 11.92 3.77 -2.64
N SER A 168 12.80 3.45 -3.56
CA SER A 168 12.55 2.42 -4.57
C SER A 168 12.29 1.06 -3.95
N LYS A 169 12.99 0.74 -2.87
CA LYS A 169 12.74 -0.44 -2.04
C LYS A 169 11.45 -0.31 -1.21
N LYS A 170 11.02 0.92 -0.86
CA LYS A 170 9.80 1.20 -0.08
C LYS A 170 8.52 1.26 -0.92
N ILE A 171 8.63 1.63 -2.19
CA ILE A 171 7.51 1.74 -3.13
C ILE A 171 7.57 0.60 -4.17
N GLY A 172 8.74 -0.04 -4.34
CA GLY A 172 8.96 -1.14 -5.27
C GLY A 172 8.22 -2.41 -4.85
N ARG A 173 7.68 -3.10 -5.82
CA ARG A 173 7.20 -4.48 -5.65
C ARG A 173 8.40 -5.38 -5.38
N LEU A 174 8.31 -6.23 -4.39
CA LEU A 174 9.26 -7.31 -4.19
C LEU A 174 9.15 -8.27 -5.39
N VAL A 175 10.10 -8.18 -6.29
CA VAL A 175 10.02 -8.86 -7.60
C VAL A 175 10.62 -10.25 -7.53
N ASP A 176 11.54 -10.52 -6.57
CA ASP A 176 12.27 -11.77 -6.47
C ASP A 176 12.44 -12.24 -5.01
N LYS A 177 12.28 -13.56 -4.80
CA LYS A 177 12.45 -14.23 -3.51
C LYS A 177 13.88 -14.07 -2.95
N LYS A 178 14.89 -13.99 -3.83
CA LYS A 178 16.30 -13.81 -3.48
C LYS A 178 16.59 -12.38 -3.04
N GLU A 179 15.98 -11.39 -3.69
CA GLU A 179 16.05 -9.99 -3.31
C GLU A 179 15.36 -9.73 -1.97
N LEU A 180 14.22 -10.40 -1.73
CA LEU A 180 13.53 -10.41 -0.45
C LEU A 180 14.41 -10.96 0.67
N GLN A 181 15.09 -12.10 0.46
CA GLN A 181 16.00 -12.69 1.44
C GLN A 181 17.19 -11.79 1.75
N ASN A 182 17.78 -11.13 0.75
CA ASN A 182 18.90 -10.21 0.94
C ASN A 182 18.48 -8.94 1.74
N LEU A 183 17.27 -8.44 1.49
CA LEU A 183 16.70 -7.32 2.25
C LEU A 183 16.35 -7.71 3.69
N LEU A 184 15.87 -8.92 3.90
CA LEU A 184 15.60 -9.49 5.23
C LEU A 184 16.87 -9.57 6.07
N MET A 185 17.97 -10.05 5.49
CA MET A 185 19.25 -10.14 6.18
C MET A 185 19.77 -8.76 6.58
N LYS A 186 19.69 -7.75 5.69
CA LYS A 186 20.08 -6.38 6.01
C LYS A 186 19.21 -5.73 7.10
N THR A 187 17.89 -5.91 7.04
CA THR A 187 16.97 -5.36 8.05
C THR A 187 17.17 -6.03 9.42
N TYR A 188 17.44 -7.33 9.45
CA TYR A 188 17.76 -8.08 10.66
C TYR A 188 19.08 -7.62 11.28
N LEU A 189 20.11 -7.36 10.48
CA LEU A 189 21.42 -6.86 10.96
C LEU A 189 21.31 -5.43 11.52
N ILE A 190 20.52 -4.55 10.89
CA ILE A 190 20.28 -3.19 11.39
C ILE A 190 19.54 -3.23 12.74
N ARG A 191 18.48 -4.05 12.90
CA ARG A 191 17.79 -4.21 14.19
C ARG A 191 18.67 -4.77 15.28
N LYS A 192 19.52 -5.74 14.99
CA LYS A 192 20.51 -6.24 15.97
C LYS A 192 21.53 -5.17 16.37
N GLY A 193 21.93 -4.30 15.45
CA GLY A 193 22.81 -3.17 15.76
C GLY A 193 22.15 -2.16 16.71
N GLU A 194 20.87 -1.85 16.53
CA GLU A 194 20.10 -0.96 17.41
C GLU A 194 19.85 -1.58 18.81
N GLU A 195 19.60 -2.89 18.91
CA GLU A 195 19.40 -3.59 20.18
C GLU A 195 20.70 -3.72 21.02
N TYR A 196 21.86 -3.74 20.39
CA TYR A 196 23.15 -3.95 21.09
C TYR A 196 24.03 -2.70 21.20
N GLY A 197 23.50 -1.52 20.85
CA GLY A 197 24.18 -0.25 21.12
C GLY A 197 25.56 -0.11 20.46
N ILE A 198 25.78 -0.75 19.31
CA ILE A 198 27.04 -0.60 18.58
C ILE A 198 26.91 0.64 17.70
N ASN A 199 27.19 1.79 18.31
CA ASN A 199 27.58 3.00 17.58
C ASN A 199 29.09 2.86 17.27
N GLU A 200 29.44 2.71 16.02
CA GLU A 200 30.69 3.15 15.45
C GLU A 200 30.41 4.19 14.37
#